data_68c03a8e37f95feb76d18f97e564f612
#
_entry.id   68c03a8e37f95feb76d18f97e564f612
#
_cell.length_a   1.000
_cell.length_b   1.000
_cell.length_c   1.000
_cell.angle_alpha   90.00
_cell.angle_beta   90.00
_cell.angle_gamma   90.00
#
_symmetry.space_group_name_H-M   'P 1'
#
loop_
_entity.id
_entity.type
_entity.pdbx_description
1 polymer ?
#
loop_
_entity_poly.entity_id
_entity_poly.type
_entity_poly.pdbx_seq_one_letter_code
_entity_poly.pdbx_strand_id
1 'polypeptide(L)'
;MIYGLLLHLGRNMWDPPANHLRFDEAVWREITEKMGRVGANMAVIDIGEGLVYPSHPELAVEGSWTPEKMRAELKRLRSLGVEPIPKLNFSACHDQWLKDYSRMLSTDEYYRVVADLIKDVAEIFDRPRFFHLGWDEEKEKTQRKTPNK
;
A
#
# COMPACT_ATOMS: atom_id res chain seq x y z
N MET A 1 -7.13 -11.62 20.63
CA MET A 1 -8.02 -10.61 19.99
C MET A 1 -7.15 -9.67 19.19
N ILE A 2 -7.61 -9.22 18.01
CA ILE A 2 -6.87 -8.29 17.14
C ILE A 2 -7.40 -6.88 17.39
N TYR A 3 -6.52 -5.95 17.72
CA TYR A 3 -6.77 -4.52 17.78
C TYR A 3 -5.85 -3.84 16.77
N GLY A 4 -6.40 -3.46 15.61
CA GLY A 4 -5.65 -2.94 14.49
C GLY A 4 -5.99 -1.49 14.15
N LEU A 5 -5.01 -0.80 13.56
CA LEU A 5 -5.20 0.50 12.91
C LEU A 5 -4.79 0.39 11.44
N LEU A 6 -5.53 1.09 10.58
CA LEU A 6 -5.12 1.29 9.20
C LEU A 6 -4.34 2.61 9.12
N LEU A 7 -3.15 2.55 8.56
CA LEU A 7 -2.24 3.68 8.40
C LEU A 7 -1.87 3.84 6.93
N HIS A 8 -1.99 5.04 6.40
CA HIS A 8 -1.59 5.34 5.03
C HIS A 8 -0.11 5.73 4.96
N LEU A 9 0.66 5.00 4.17
CA LEU A 9 1.98 5.41 3.71
C LEU A 9 1.83 6.18 2.39
N GLY A 10 1.14 5.62 1.41
CA GLY A 10 0.73 6.27 0.18
C GLY A 10 -0.65 6.92 0.27
N ARG A 11 -0.88 8.02 -0.47
CA ARG A 11 -2.13 8.78 -0.45
C ARG A 11 -2.66 9.17 -1.82
N ASN A 12 -2.07 8.66 -2.90
CA ASN A 12 -2.53 8.94 -4.26
C ASN A 12 -3.77 8.11 -4.60
N MET A 13 -4.91 8.42 -3.98
CA MET A 13 -6.18 7.72 -4.12
C MET A 13 -7.26 8.61 -4.72
N TRP A 14 -7.66 9.65 -4.01
CA TRP A 14 -8.82 10.49 -4.36
C TRP A 14 -8.45 11.86 -4.93
N ASP A 15 -7.34 12.42 -4.48
CA ASP A 15 -6.86 13.73 -4.90
C ASP A 15 -6.07 13.60 -6.22
N PRO A 16 -5.82 14.69 -6.92
CA PRO A 16 -4.82 14.66 -7.97
C PRO A 16 -3.54 14.04 -7.44
N PRO A 17 -2.95 13.07 -8.16
CA PRO A 17 -1.77 12.38 -7.68
C PRO A 17 -0.62 13.38 -7.52
N ALA A 18 0.06 13.31 -6.36
CA ALA A 18 1.29 14.06 -6.14
C ALA A 18 2.48 13.26 -6.67
N ASN A 19 3.51 13.98 -7.10
CA ASN A 19 4.79 13.39 -7.53
C ASN A 19 5.79 13.23 -6.38
N HIS A 20 5.36 13.51 -5.14
CA HIS A 20 6.13 13.33 -3.91
C HIS A 20 5.28 12.64 -2.84
N LEU A 21 5.92 11.92 -1.93
CA LEU A 21 5.26 11.22 -0.84
C LEU A 21 4.77 12.24 0.21
N ARG A 22 3.45 12.25 0.44
CA ARG A 22 2.78 13.10 1.45
C ARG A 22 2.75 12.39 2.80
N PHE A 23 3.89 12.28 3.45
CA PHE A 23 4.10 11.47 4.64
C PHE A 23 4.92 12.21 5.70
N ASP A 24 4.49 12.14 6.97
CA ASP A 24 5.20 12.68 8.12
C ASP A 24 5.76 11.54 8.97
N GLU A 25 7.09 11.38 8.93
CA GLU A 25 7.78 10.29 9.63
C GLU A 25 7.73 10.46 11.16
N ALA A 26 7.67 11.69 11.66
CA ALA A 26 7.58 11.93 13.11
C ALA A 26 6.20 11.53 13.64
N VAL A 27 5.14 11.90 12.93
CA VAL A 27 3.77 11.48 13.25
C VAL A 27 3.62 9.96 13.16
N TRP A 28 4.18 9.34 12.13
CA TRP A 28 4.19 7.88 11.99
C TRP A 28 4.84 7.19 13.18
N ARG A 29 6.02 7.66 13.61
CA ARG A 29 6.73 7.11 14.76
C ARG A 29 5.92 7.24 16.04
N GLU A 30 5.37 8.43 16.27
CA GLU A 30 4.54 8.69 17.45
C GLU A 30 3.31 7.77 17.52
N ILE A 31 2.57 7.62 16.40
CA ILE A 31 1.39 6.76 16.33
C ILE A 31 1.77 5.30 16.59
N THR A 32 2.79 4.79 15.91
CA THR A 32 3.19 3.38 16.03
C THR A 32 3.75 3.03 17.40
N GLU A 33 4.46 3.96 18.07
CA GLU A 33 4.89 3.79 19.46
C GLU A 33 3.70 3.79 20.43
N LYS A 34 2.73 4.69 20.21
CA LYS A 34 1.48 4.68 21.00
C LYS A 34 0.71 3.39 20.82
N MET A 35 0.63 2.84 19.61
CA MET A 35 0.00 1.55 19.36
C MET A 35 0.56 0.47 20.27
N GLY A 36 1.90 0.33 20.31
CA GLY A 36 2.55 -0.65 21.18
C GLY A 36 2.23 -0.45 22.67
N ARG A 37 2.14 0.81 23.14
CA ARG A 37 1.84 1.13 24.54
C ARG A 37 0.40 0.84 24.95
N VAL A 38 -0.56 1.01 24.05
CA VAL A 38 -2.00 0.83 24.36
C VAL A 38 -2.50 -0.58 24.05
N GLY A 39 -1.62 -1.50 23.60
CA GLY A 39 -1.97 -2.87 23.28
C GLY A 39 -2.63 -3.06 21.91
N ALA A 40 -2.56 -2.06 21.00
CA ALA A 40 -2.87 -2.28 19.60
C ALA A 40 -1.76 -3.16 19.00
N ASN A 41 -2.18 -4.27 18.39
CA ASN A 41 -1.25 -5.34 17.98
C ASN A 41 -1.19 -5.62 16.48
N MET A 42 -1.84 -4.77 15.67
CA MET A 42 -1.82 -4.89 14.21
C MET A 42 -1.82 -3.50 13.55
N ALA A 43 -0.94 -3.28 12.58
CA ALA A 43 -0.94 -2.12 11.70
C ALA A 43 -1.21 -2.59 10.25
N VAL A 44 -2.36 -2.22 9.69
CA VAL A 44 -2.63 -2.38 8.27
C VAL A 44 -2.02 -1.18 7.55
N ILE A 45 -0.98 -1.41 6.76
CA ILE A 45 -0.22 -0.35 6.07
C ILE A 45 -0.71 -0.25 4.63
N ASP A 46 -1.40 0.83 4.32
CA ASP A 46 -1.81 1.15 2.96
C ASP A 46 -0.63 1.77 2.22
N ILE A 47 -0.05 0.98 1.31
CA ILE A 47 1.27 1.25 0.76
C ILE A 47 1.20 2.24 -0.41
N GLY A 48 0.30 2.01 -1.37
CA GLY A 48 0.17 2.84 -2.57
C GLY A 48 1.51 3.18 -3.21
N GLU A 49 1.71 4.44 -3.56
CA GLU A 49 2.98 4.97 -4.11
C GLU A 49 4.10 5.08 -3.06
N GLY A 50 3.85 4.73 -1.81
CA GLY A 50 4.82 4.89 -0.72
C GLY A 50 6.02 3.95 -0.77
N LEU A 51 6.04 2.97 -1.66
CA LEU A 51 7.11 1.99 -1.80
C LEU A 51 7.68 2.00 -3.23
N VAL A 52 8.99 1.85 -3.34
CA VAL A 52 9.65 1.51 -4.61
C VAL A 52 9.50 0.00 -4.81
N TYR A 53 8.57 -0.39 -5.67
CA TYR A 53 8.37 -1.80 -6.01
C TYR A 53 9.50 -2.29 -6.91
N PRO A 54 10.18 -3.40 -6.59
CA PRO A 54 11.28 -3.91 -7.42
C PRO A 54 10.87 -4.22 -8.86
N SER A 55 9.67 -4.76 -9.06
CA SER A 55 9.14 -5.10 -10.39
C SER A 55 8.59 -3.91 -11.16
N HIS A 56 8.13 -2.86 -10.45
CA HIS A 56 7.47 -1.67 -11.01
C HIS A 56 7.97 -0.37 -10.37
N PRO A 57 9.27 -0.03 -10.51
CA PRO A 57 9.85 1.17 -9.88
C PRO A 57 9.25 2.49 -10.41
N GLU A 58 8.61 2.47 -11.59
CA GLU A 58 7.93 3.61 -12.19
C GLU A 58 6.70 4.09 -11.39
N LEU A 59 6.17 3.25 -10.50
CA LEU A 59 5.04 3.63 -9.62
C LEU A 59 5.47 4.55 -8.49
N ALA A 60 6.75 4.53 -8.13
CA ALA A 60 7.28 5.36 -7.06
C ALA A 60 7.17 6.86 -7.37
N VAL A 61 7.15 7.64 -6.30
CA VAL A 61 7.23 9.10 -6.31
C VAL A 61 8.45 9.55 -5.51
N GLU A 62 8.78 10.82 -5.55
CA GLU A 62 9.86 11.37 -4.72
C GLU A 62 9.58 11.09 -3.24
N GLY A 63 10.56 10.52 -2.52
CA GLY A 63 10.43 10.15 -1.11
C GLY A 63 9.81 8.79 -0.83
N SER A 64 9.38 8.02 -1.84
CA SER A 64 8.94 6.63 -1.65
C SER A 64 10.01 5.81 -0.94
N TRP A 65 9.59 4.93 -0.04
CA TRP A 65 10.52 4.10 0.73
C TRP A 65 11.14 3.01 -0.13
N THR A 66 12.43 2.78 0.07
CA THR A 66 13.08 1.61 -0.52
C THR A 66 12.62 0.32 0.17
N PRO A 67 12.76 -0.87 -0.46
CA PRO A 67 12.50 -2.14 0.20
C PRO A 67 13.27 -2.32 1.50
N GLU A 68 14.50 -1.82 1.58
CA GLU A 68 15.35 -1.90 2.78
C GLU A 68 14.77 -1.04 3.91
N LYS A 69 14.37 0.21 3.60
CA LYS A 69 13.72 1.10 4.58
C LYS A 69 12.43 0.47 5.08
N MET A 70 11.61 -0.09 4.18
CA MET A 70 10.38 -0.80 4.55
C MET A 70 10.69 -1.97 5.48
N ARG A 71 11.62 -2.86 5.14
CA ARG A 71 11.99 -4.01 5.99
C ARG A 71 12.48 -3.58 7.36
N ALA A 72 13.27 -2.52 7.45
CA ALA A 72 13.72 -1.98 8.72
C ALA A 72 12.57 -1.52 9.60
N GLU A 73 11.60 -0.83 9.00
CA GLU A 73 10.41 -0.36 9.70
C GLU A 73 9.48 -1.50 10.13
N LEU A 74 9.27 -2.51 9.28
CA LEU A 74 8.50 -3.71 9.64
C LEU A 74 9.14 -4.45 10.82
N LYS A 75 10.46 -4.53 10.87
CA LYS A 75 11.19 -5.09 12.03
C LYS A 75 10.95 -4.26 13.29
N ARG A 76 10.99 -2.93 13.18
CA ARG A 76 10.71 -2.03 14.30
C ARG A 76 9.28 -2.23 14.82
N LEU A 77 8.27 -2.27 13.96
CA LEU A 77 6.88 -2.50 14.35
C LEU A 77 6.72 -3.84 15.11
N ARG A 78 7.30 -4.91 14.58
CA ARG A 78 7.29 -6.21 15.27
C ARG A 78 7.96 -6.16 16.65
N SER A 79 9.02 -5.37 16.82
CA SER A 79 9.67 -5.19 18.15
C SER A 79 8.80 -4.42 19.15
N LEU A 80 7.82 -3.65 18.67
CA LEU A 80 6.79 -2.99 19.50
C LEU A 80 5.58 -3.88 19.81
N GLY A 81 5.58 -5.14 19.35
CA GLY A 81 4.44 -6.04 19.47
C GLY A 81 3.30 -5.76 18.47
N VAL A 82 3.59 -4.98 17.43
CA VAL A 82 2.63 -4.61 16.37
C VAL A 82 2.93 -5.43 15.13
N GLU A 83 1.97 -6.28 14.71
CA GLU A 83 2.07 -7.06 13.47
C GLU A 83 1.77 -6.16 12.27
N PRO A 84 2.71 -5.94 11.33
CA PRO A 84 2.44 -5.18 10.13
C PRO A 84 1.77 -6.04 9.07
N ILE A 85 0.66 -5.55 8.51
CA ILE A 85 -0.11 -6.18 7.44
C ILE A 85 -0.10 -5.24 6.23
N PRO A 86 0.28 -5.72 5.04
CA PRO A 86 0.25 -4.90 3.84
C PRO A 86 -1.18 -4.70 3.34
N LYS A 87 -1.46 -3.50 2.83
CA LYS A 87 -2.63 -3.20 2.03
C LYS A 87 -2.18 -2.59 0.70
N LEU A 88 -2.71 -3.12 -0.40
CA LEU A 88 -2.69 -2.51 -1.71
C LEU A 88 -4.13 -2.16 -2.10
N ASN A 89 -4.35 -0.97 -2.64
CA ASN A 89 -5.66 -0.54 -3.09
C ASN A 89 -5.79 -0.75 -4.59
N PHE A 90 -6.49 -1.82 -4.96
CA PHE A 90 -6.80 -2.11 -6.37
C PHE A 90 -8.22 -1.69 -6.76
N SER A 91 -8.99 -1.11 -5.84
CA SER A 91 -10.31 -0.55 -6.14
C SER A 91 -10.21 0.60 -7.13
N ALA A 92 -11.08 0.63 -8.14
CA ALA A 92 -11.16 1.69 -9.14
C ALA A 92 -11.42 3.10 -8.56
N CYS A 93 -11.81 3.19 -7.29
CA CYS A 93 -11.96 4.46 -6.56
C CYS A 93 -10.64 4.95 -5.93
N HIS A 94 -9.68 4.04 -5.71
CA HIS A 94 -8.50 4.29 -4.89
C HIS A 94 -7.19 3.90 -5.59
N ASP A 95 -7.19 3.83 -6.91
CA ASP A 95 -6.12 3.26 -7.72
C ASP A 95 -5.22 4.29 -8.44
N GLN A 96 -5.32 5.58 -8.08
CA GLN A 96 -4.53 6.64 -8.73
C GLN A 96 -3.01 6.39 -8.63
N TRP A 97 -2.56 5.71 -7.59
CA TRP A 97 -1.16 5.35 -7.39
C TRP A 97 -0.63 4.36 -8.44
N LEU A 98 -1.52 3.61 -9.11
CA LEU A 98 -1.17 2.72 -10.22
C LEU A 98 -0.88 3.47 -11.53
N LYS A 99 -1.02 4.80 -11.56
CA LYS A 99 -0.75 5.65 -12.74
C LYS A 99 -1.51 5.12 -13.97
N ASP A 100 -0.80 4.86 -15.08
CA ASP A 100 -1.43 4.40 -16.32
C ASP A 100 -2.10 3.02 -16.19
N TYR A 101 -1.58 2.16 -15.32
CA TYR A 101 -2.17 0.83 -15.08
C TYR A 101 -3.59 0.90 -14.51
N SER A 102 -3.95 1.97 -13.81
CA SER A 102 -5.32 2.17 -13.31
C SER A 102 -6.37 2.22 -14.41
N ARG A 103 -5.95 2.48 -15.66
CA ARG A 103 -6.82 2.53 -16.84
C ARG A 103 -6.89 1.23 -17.61
N MET A 104 -6.12 0.23 -17.20
CA MET A 104 -5.97 -1.07 -17.89
C MET A 104 -6.77 -2.18 -17.20
N LEU A 105 -7.74 -1.84 -16.37
CA LEU A 105 -8.55 -2.80 -15.62
C LEU A 105 -9.10 -3.89 -16.55
N SER A 106 -9.04 -5.14 -16.10
CA SER A 106 -9.48 -6.34 -16.83
C SER A 106 -8.65 -6.70 -18.08
N THR A 107 -7.43 -6.16 -18.21
CA THR A 107 -6.47 -6.60 -19.24
C THR A 107 -5.44 -7.57 -18.66
N ASP A 108 -4.82 -8.37 -19.52
CA ASP A 108 -3.73 -9.28 -19.11
C ASP A 108 -2.54 -8.51 -18.52
N GLU A 109 -2.28 -7.30 -19.01
CA GLU A 109 -1.22 -6.44 -18.50
C GLU A 109 -1.53 -5.98 -17.08
N TYR A 110 -2.75 -5.53 -16.80
CA TYR A 110 -3.17 -5.16 -15.46
C TYR A 110 -2.98 -6.31 -14.47
N TYR A 111 -3.43 -7.52 -14.82
CA TYR A 111 -3.31 -8.67 -13.93
C TYR A 111 -1.86 -9.13 -13.72
N ARG A 112 -0.97 -8.96 -14.70
CA ARG A 112 0.47 -9.18 -14.52
C ARG A 112 1.05 -8.20 -13.51
N VAL A 113 0.79 -6.91 -13.68
CA VAL A 113 1.25 -5.86 -12.76
C VAL A 113 0.73 -6.13 -11.34
N VAL A 114 -0.56 -6.42 -11.18
CA VAL A 114 -1.15 -6.77 -9.87
C VAL A 114 -0.45 -7.96 -9.22
N ALA A 115 -0.18 -9.02 -9.99
CA ALA A 115 0.51 -10.22 -9.50
C ALA A 115 1.95 -9.90 -9.06
N ASP A 116 2.68 -9.10 -9.85
CA ASP A 116 4.04 -8.68 -9.54
C ASP A 116 4.09 -7.83 -8.26
N LEU A 117 3.18 -6.88 -8.11
CA LEU A 117 3.09 -6.03 -6.91
C LEU A 117 2.75 -6.85 -5.66
N ILE A 118 1.82 -7.79 -5.74
CA ILE A 118 1.48 -8.70 -4.63
C ILE A 118 2.70 -9.52 -4.24
N LYS A 119 3.44 -10.05 -5.21
CA LYS A 119 4.66 -10.84 -4.99
C LYS A 119 5.73 -10.00 -4.30
N ASP A 120 6.05 -8.81 -4.83
CA ASP A 120 7.04 -7.91 -4.24
C ASP A 120 6.72 -7.60 -2.78
N VAL A 121 5.47 -7.24 -2.51
CA VAL A 121 5.02 -6.89 -1.17
C VAL A 121 5.02 -8.10 -0.24
N ALA A 122 4.60 -9.26 -0.72
CA ALA A 122 4.63 -10.49 0.08
C ALA A 122 6.07 -10.87 0.48
N GLU A 123 7.05 -10.66 -0.40
CA GLU A 123 8.47 -10.90 -0.12
C GLU A 123 9.05 -9.84 0.84
N ILE A 124 8.71 -8.55 0.65
CA ILE A 124 9.19 -7.45 1.51
C ILE A 124 8.64 -7.59 2.93
N PHE A 125 7.38 -8.01 3.08
CA PHE A 125 6.71 -8.23 4.37
C PHE A 125 7.02 -9.58 5.02
N ASP A 126 7.89 -10.40 4.41
CA ASP A 126 8.29 -11.70 4.90
C ASP A 126 7.10 -12.69 5.04
N ARG A 127 6.34 -12.83 3.97
CA ARG A 127 5.15 -13.69 3.86
C ARG A 127 4.12 -13.38 4.98
N PRO A 128 3.47 -12.23 4.93
CA PRO A 128 2.57 -11.77 5.98
C PRO A 128 1.39 -12.74 6.15
N ARG A 129 0.92 -12.89 7.38
CA ARG A 129 -0.21 -13.78 7.72
C ARG A 129 -1.53 -13.33 7.08
N PHE A 130 -1.69 -12.02 6.87
CA PHE A 130 -2.82 -11.40 6.19
C PHE A 130 -2.33 -10.44 5.12
N PHE A 131 -3.15 -10.25 4.09
CA PHE A 131 -2.92 -9.29 3.02
C PHE A 131 -4.26 -8.63 2.66
N HIS A 132 -4.34 -7.31 2.72
CA HIS A 132 -5.54 -6.56 2.36
C HIS A 132 -5.43 -6.08 0.91
N LEU A 133 -6.30 -6.57 0.04
CA LEU A 133 -6.25 -6.26 -1.40
C LEU A 133 -6.96 -4.96 -1.79
N GLY A 134 -7.73 -4.37 -0.87
CA GLY A 134 -8.38 -3.07 -1.07
C GLY A 134 -9.40 -3.03 -2.21
N TRP A 135 -10.12 -4.11 -2.45
CA TRP A 135 -11.20 -4.18 -3.43
C TRP A 135 -12.57 -3.79 -2.84
N ASP A 136 -12.56 -2.75 -2.05
CA ASP A 136 -13.75 -2.12 -1.50
C ASP A 136 -14.31 -1.05 -2.46
N GLU A 137 -15.58 -0.74 -2.33
CA GLU A 137 -16.28 0.30 -3.11
C GLU A 137 -16.30 0.10 -4.63
N GLU A 138 -16.10 -1.13 -5.12
CA GLU A 138 -16.24 -1.47 -6.52
C GLU A 138 -17.70 -1.36 -6.95
N LYS A 139 -17.99 -0.33 -7.74
CA LYS A 139 -19.32 -0.10 -8.33
C LYS A 139 -19.19 0.09 -9.84
N GLU A 140 -20.19 -0.33 -10.59
CA GLU A 140 -20.20 -0.21 -12.05
C GLU A 140 -19.86 1.21 -12.54
N LYS A 141 -20.38 2.23 -11.85
CA LYS A 141 -20.15 3.64 -12.20
C LYS A 141 -18.74 4.14 -11.90
N THR A 142 -17.99 3.47 -11.03
CA THR A 142 -16.63 3.84 -10.64
C THR A 142 -15.58 3.05 -11.39
N GLN A 143 -15.96 1.94 -12.01
CA GLN A 143 -15.04 1.17 -12.87
C GLN A 143 -14.71 1.97 -14.13
N ARG A 144 -13.43 2.19 -14.35
CA ARG A 144 -12.94 2.83 -15.58
C ARG A 144 -12.95 1.80 -16.69
N LYS A 145 -13.89 1.94 -17.63
CA LYS A 145 -13.90 1.09 -18.81
C LYS A 145 -12.71 1.44 -19.67
N THR A 146 -11.85 0.46 -19.92
CA THR A 146 -10.81 0.59 -20.94
C THR A 146 -11.52 0.78 -22.28
N PRO A 147 -11.20 1.81 -23.08
CA PRO A 147 -11.74 1.88 -24.43
C PRO A 147 -11.34 0.61 -25.17
N ASN A 148 -12.30 -0.18 -25.61
CA ASN A 148 -12.02 -1.29 -26.53
C ASN A 148 -11.32 -0.70 -27.76
N LYS A 149 -10.05 -1.06 -27.95
CA LYS A 149 -9.33 -0.81 -29.20
C LYS A 149 -9.73 -1.84 -30.23
#